data_f3ac4a8aeca4e0d58db499dd50018410
#
_entry.id   f3ac4a8aeca4e0d58db499dd50018410
#
_cell.length_a   1.000
_cell.length_b   1.000
_cell.length_c   1.000
_cell.angle_alpha   90.00
_cell.angle_beta   90.00
_cell.angle_gamma   90.00
#
_symmetry.space_group_name_H-M   'P 1'
#
loop_
_entity.id
_entity.type
_entity.pdbx_description
1 polymer ?
#
loop_
_entity_poly.entity_id
_entity_poly.type
_entity_poly.pdbx_seq_one_letter_code
_entity_poly.pdbx_strand_id
1 'polypeptide(L)'
;ITLTVTPCWCYGAETMDMDPNTIKAVWGFNGTERPGAVYLASVLATHAQKGLPAFGIYGHDVQEADDTSIPADVEEKLLRFGRAAVACATMRGKSYLQIGSVTMGIGGSIINTDFFEDYLGMRVESVDEVEIIRRMTEGIYEDDVYQQRLNEW
;
A
#
# COMPACT_ATOMS: atom_id res chain seq x y z
N ILE A 1 4.97 0.74 8.40
CA ILE A 1 4.95 -0.58 7.73
C ILE A 1 5.55 -1.59 8.69
N THR A 2 4.85 -2.69 8.90
CA THR A 2 5.31 -3.78 9.78
C THR A 2 5.35 -5.09 9.01
N LEU A 3 6.45 -5.82 9.16
CA LEU A 3 6.58 -7.20 8.72
C LEU A 3 6.88 -8.06 9.96
N THR A 4 5.93 -8.90 10.33
CA THR A 4 6.11 -9.89 11.39
C THR A 4 6.61 -11.18 10.77
N VAL A 5 7.69 -11.74 11.32
CA VAL A 5 8.27 -13.00 10.84
C VAL A 5 7.96 -14.09 11.88
N THR A 6 7.31 -15.15 11.45
CA THR A 6 6.91 -16.27 12.31
C THR A 6 7.61 -17.56 11.86
N PRO A 7 8.84 -17.80 12.37
CA PRO A 7 9.61 -18.99 11.99
C PRO A 7 9.05 -20.28 12.61
N CYS A 8 8.32 -20.16 13.69
CA CYS A 8 7.72 -21.29 14.40
C CYS A 8 6.44 -20.85 15.10
N TRP A 9 5.83 -21.75 15.85
CA TRP A 9 4.69 -21.41 16.70
C TRP A 9 5.07 -20.35 17.74
N CYS A 10 4.33 -19.25 17.80
CA CYS A 10 4.46 -18.16 18.77
C CYS A 10 3.07 -17.79 19.31
N TYR A 11 2.99 -17.00 20.34
CA TYR A 11 1.70 -16.52 20.84
C TYR A 11 1.20 -15.31 20.04
N GLY A 12 -0.06 -15.36 19.58
CA GLY A 12 -0.64 -14.34 18.69
C GLY A 12 -0.61 -12.93 19.27
N ALA A 13 -0.85 -12.80 20.59
CA ALA A 13 -0.86 -11.50 21.25
C ALA A 13 0.49 -10.78 21.24
N GLU A 14 1.59 -11.52 21.13
CA GLU A 14 2.96 -10.97 21.15
C GLU A 14 3.46 -10.57 19.76
N THR A 15 2.80 -11.07 18.71
CA THR A 15 3.25 -10.91 17.32
C THR A 15 2.33 -10.04 16.48
N MET A 16 1.22 -9.61 17.04
CA MET A 16 0.27 -8.73 16.35
C MET A 16 0.73 -7.27 16.38
N ASP A 17 0.66 -6.63 15.25
CA ASP A 17 0.70 -5.18 15.18
C ASP A 17 -0.73 -4.63 15.35
N MET A 18 -1.01 -4.05 16.51
CA MET A 18 -2.32 -3.52 16.89
C MET A 18 -2.56 -2.08 16.40
N ASP A 19 -1.57 -1.41 15.83
CA ASP A 19 -1.76 -0.06 15.29
C ASP A 19 -2.61 -0.11 14.01
N PRO A 20 -3.82 0.48 13.99
CA PRO A 20 -4.68 0.48 12.81
C PRO A 20 -4.10 1.26 11.63
N ASN A 21 -3.11 2.10 11.86
CA ASN A 21 -2.51 2.95 10.82
C ASN A 21 -1.32 2.30 10.11
N THR A 22 -0.77 1.21 10.62
CA THR A 22 0.33 0.52 9.95
C THR A 22 -0.17 -0.45 8.89
N ILE A 23 0.54 -0.47 7.76
CA ILE A 23 0.36 -1.47 6.71
C ILE A 23 1.18 -2.69 7.12
N LYS A 24 0.55 -3.85 7.26
CA LYS A 24 1.16 -5.00 7.89
C LYS A 24 1.11 -6.24 7.03
N ALA A 25 2.19 -7.02 7.13
CA ALA A 25 2.26 -8.38 6.62
C ALA A 25 2.83 -9.31 7.69
N VAL A 26 2.50 -10.57 7.54
CA VAL A 26 3.04 -11.66 8.35
C VAL A 26 3.66 -12.68 7.42
N TRP A 27 4.93 -12.98 7.62
CA TRP A 27 5.63 -14.04 6.91
C TRP A 27 5.73 -15.28 7.81
N GLY A 28 5.08 -16.36 7.43
CA GLY A 28 5.17 -17.65 8.10
C GLY A 28 6.08 -18.60 7.32
N PHE A 29 7.05 -19.21 8.00
CA PHE A 29 7.91 -20.22 7.40
C PHE A 29 7.12 -21.48 7.08
N ASN A 30 7.26 -22.00 5.87
CA ASN A 30 6.72 -23.27 5.45
C ASN A 30 7.73 -24.38 5.74
N GLY A 31 7.96 -24.67 7.04
CA GLY A 31 8.98 -25.61 7.48
C GLY A 31 8.39 -26.94 7.97
N THR A 32 9.19 -28.00 7.90
CA THR A 32 8.80 -29.36 8.32
C THR A 32 8.67 -29.50 9.84
N GLU A 33 9.58 -28.89 10.58
CA GLU A 33 9.66 -29.07 12.04
C GLU A 33 9.00 -27.95 12.83
N ARG A 34 8.79 -26.81 12.20
CA ARG A 34 8.29 -25.60 12.83
C ARG A 34 7.15 -25.02 12.01
N PRO A 35 5.90 -25.25 12.40
CA PRO A 35 4.74 -24.87 11.57
C PRO A 35 4.46 -23.36 11.61
N GLY A 36 5.39 -22.56 11.15
CA GLY A 36 5.20 -21.11 11.00
C GLY A 36 4.03 -20.76 10.11
N ALA A 37 3.79 -21.55 9.07
CA ALA A 37 2.65 -21.37 8.15
C ALA A 37 1.30 -21.60 8.85
N VAL A 38 1.21 -22.55 9.79
CA VAL A 38 -0.01 -22.76 10.61
C VAL A 38 -0.24 -21.57 11.52
N TYR A 39 0.82 -21.06 12.12
CA TYR A 39 0.74 -19.90 12.97
C TYR A 39 0.34 -18.63 12.17
N LEU A 40 0.83 -18.49 10.95
CA LEU A 40 0.42 -17.44 10.03
C LEU A 40 -1.10 -17.35 9.89
N ALA A 41 -1.76 -18.48 9.68
CA ALA A 41 -3.23 -18.52 9.56
C ALA A 41 -3.92 -18.01 10.82
N SER A 42 -3.42 -18.42 12.00
CA SER A 42 -3.94 -17.96 13.30
C SER A 42 -3.76 -16.45 13.50
N VAL A 43 -2.58 -15.91 13.18
CA VAL A 43 -2.30 -14.46 13.31
C VAL A 43 -3.16 -13.64 12.36
N LEU A 44 -3.30 -14.08 11.10
CA LEU A 44 -4.15 -13.40 10.13
C LEU A 44 -5.62 -13.41 10.54
N ALA A 45 -6.12 -14.54 11.05
CA ALA A 45 -7.48 -14.65 11.55
C ALA A 45 -7.72 -13.71 12.75
N THR A 46 -6.73 -13.59 13.63
CA THR A 46 -6.82 -12.68 14.78
C THR A 46 -6.79 -11.22 14.35
N HIS A 47 -5.95 -10.84 13.41
CA HIS A 47 -5.96 -9.50 12.82
C HIS A 47 -7.33 -9.18 12.19
N ALA A 48 -7.86 -10.11 11.39
CA ALA A 48 -9.17 -9.93 10.74
C ALA A 48 -10.30 -9.77 11.78
N GLN A 49 -10.28 -10.56 12.85
CA GLN A 49 -11.25 -10.46 13.94
C GLN A 49 -11.21 -9.10 14.65
N LYS A 50 -10.05 -8.45 14.68
CA LYS A 50 -9.86 -7.11 15.25
C LYS A 50 -10.10 -5.98 14.25
N GLY A 51 -10.48 -6.28 13.01
CA GLY A 51 -10.65 -5.28 11.96
C GLY A 51 -9.33 -4.67 11.48
N LEU A 52 -8.22 -5.37 11.66
CA LEU A 52 -6.87 -4.92 11.29
C LEU A 52 -6.39 -5.73 10.07
N PRO A 53 -6.52 -5.23 8.85
CA PRO A 53 -6.09 -5.99 7.67
C PRO A 53 -4.59 -6.27 7.71
N ALA A 54 -4.23 -7.52 7.43
CA ALA A 54 -2.85 -7.94 7.31
C ALA A 54 -2.67 -8.91 6.12
N PHE A 55 -1.52 -8.88 5.47
CA PHE A 55 -1.20 -9.72 4.33
C PHE A 55 -0.36 -10.92 4.76
N GLY A 56 -0.75 -12.11 4.30
CA GLY A 56 0.00 -13.34 4.55
C GLY A 56 1.04 -13.61 3.47
N ILE A 57 2.24 -13.97 3.89
CA ILE A 57 3.34 -14.37 3.01
C ILE A 57 3.85 -15.72 3.48
N TYR A 58 3.98 -16.69 2.59
CA TYR A 58 4.60 -17.98 2.83
C TYR A 58 5.15 -18.57 1.54
N GLY A 59 6.12 -19.49 1.65
CA GLY A 59 6.72 -20.17 0.53
C GLY A 59 5.83 -21.26 -0.04
N HIS A 60 5.96 -21.53 -1.34
CA HIS A 60 5.27 -22.63 -2.02
C HIS A 60 5.83 -23.97 -1.56
N ASP A 61 7.15 -24.08 -1.50
CA ASP A 61 7.84 -25.30 -1.15
C ASP A 61 8.11 -25.37 0.36
N VAL A 62 8.18 -26.60 0.87
CA VAL A 62 8.52 -26.87 2.26
C VAL A 62 10.03 -26.75 2.44
N GLN A 63 10.44 -25.96 3.44
CA GLN A 63 11.86 -25.78 3.78
C GLN A 63 12.26 -26.78 4.88
N GLU A 64 13.42 -27.37 4.71
CA GLU A 64 14.04 -28.19 5.77
C GLU A 64 14.55 -27.31 6.92
N ALA A 65 14.75 -27.92 8.08
CA ALA A 65 15.05 -27.20 9.33
C ALA A 65 16.36 -26.40 9.29
N ASP A 66 17.32 -26.84 8.48
CA ASP A 66 18.64 -26.21 8.31
C ASP A 66 18.71 -25.25 7.11
N ASP A 67 17.64 -25.15 6.32
CA ASP A 67 17.55 -24.19 5.23
C ASP A 67 17.30 -22.78 5.77
N THR A 68 18.30 -21.93 5.67
CA THR A 68 18.25 -20.53 6.09
C THR A 68 18.03 -19.56 4.91
N SER A 69 17.83 -20.09 3.72
CA SER A 69 17.58 -19.26 2.53
C SER A 69 16.18 -18.62 2.56
N ILE A 70 16.03 -17.56 1.80
CA ILE A 70 14.70 -17.01 1.49
C ILE A 70 14.29 -17.59 0.13
N PRO A 71 13.21 -18.40 0.06
CA PRO A 71 12.72 -18.89 -1.23
C PRO A 71 12.41 -17.76 -2.20
N ALA A 72 12.69 -17.95 -3.47
CA ALA A 72 12.55 -16.90 -4.49
C ALA A 72 11.11 -16.35 -4.60
N ASP A 73 10.11 -17.23 -4.44
CA ASP A 73 8.69 -16.81 -4.44
C ASP A 73 8.32 -16.00 -3.19
N VAL A 74 8.96 -16.26 -2.06
CA VAL A 74 8.80 -15.45 -0.83
C VAL A 74 9.47 -14.10 -1.00
N GLU A 75 10.69 -14.06 -1.53
CA GLU A 75 11.39 -12.81 -1.82
C GLU A 75 10.57 -11.91 -2.73
N GLU A 76 10.01 -12.46 -3.81
CA GLU A 76 9.12 -11.71 -4.71
C GLU A 76 7.92 -11.13 -3.96
N LYS A 77 7.25 -11.93 -3.12
CA LYS A 77 6.08 -11.50 -2.33
C LYS A 77 6.46 -10.41 -1.32
N LEU A 78 7.61 -10.53 -0.65
CA LEU A 78 8.13 -9.53 0.28
C LEU A 78 8.42 -8.20 -0.42
N LEU A 79 9.09 -8.25 -1.56
CA LEU A 79 9.40 -7.05 -2.36
C LEU A 79 8.13 -6.39 -2.91
N ARG A 80 7.16 -7.19 -3.36
CA ARG A 80 5.86 -6.69 -3.83
C ARG A 80 5.10 -5.99 -2.70
N PHE A 81 5.02 -6.63 -1.53
CA PHE A 81 4.42 -6.03 -0.34
C PHE A 81 5.12 -4.73 0.05
N GLY A 82 6.45 -4.74 0.14
CA GLY A 82 7.24 -3.57 0.52
C GLY A 82 7.00 -2.37 -0.40
N ARG A 83 7.04 -2.60 -1.72
CA ARG A 83 6.77 -1.55 -2.72
C ARG A 83 5.36 -0.99 -2.61
N ALA A 84 4.35 -1.85 -2.50
CA ALA A 84 2.96 -1.43 -2.34
C ALA A 84 2.74 -0.66 -1.02
N ALA A 85 3.31 -1.15 0.06
CA ALA A 85 3.19 -0.53 1.37
C ALA A 85 3.86 0.86 1.42
N VAL A 86 5.04 1.02 0.80
CA VAL A 86 5.69 2.33 0.66
C VAL A 86 4.84 3.27 -0.17
N ALA A 87 4.28 2.81 -1.30
CA ALA A 87 3.39 3.62 -2.13
C ALA A 87 2.18 4.12 -1.34
N CYS A 88 1.47 3.22 -0.64
CA CYS A 88 0.33 3.59 0.20
C CYS A 88 0.72 4.56 1.33
N ALA A 89 1.85 4.31 2.00
CA ALA A 89 2.31 5.18 3.08
C ALA A 89 2.69 6.58 2.59
N THR A 90 3.22 6.70 1.38
CA THR A 90 3.59 7.99 0.78
C THR A 90 2.38 8.77 0.25
N MET A 91 1.28 8.11 -0.07
CA MET A 91 0.02 8.77 -0.46
C MET A 91 -0.69 9.41 0.73
N ARG A 92 -0.58 8.84 1.93
CA ARG A 92 -1.24 9.37 3.12
C ARG A 92 -0.89 10.84 3.39
N GLY A 93 -1.93 11.63 3.63
CA GLY A 93 -1.79 13.08 3.87
C GLY A 93 -1.48 13.90 2.62
N LYS A 94 -1.41 13.27 1.44
CA LYS A 94 -1.32 13.97 0.16
C LYS A 94 -2.68 14.43 -0.33
N SER A 95 -2.68 15.33 -1.32
CA SER A 95 -3.88 15.73 -2.03
C SER A 95 -3.94 15.06 -3.39
N TYR A 96 -5.13 14.66 -3.80
CA TYR A 96 -5.46 14.32 -5.18
C TYR A 96 -6.06 15.56 -5.83
N LEU A 97 -5.43 16.08 -6.86
CA LEU A 97 -5.91 17.26 -7.58
C LEU A 97 -6.88 16.85 -8.68
N GLN A 98 -8.11 17.30 -8.57
CA GLN A 98 -9.10 17.23 -9.64
C GLN A 98 -9.15 18.56 -10.39
N ILE A 99 -8.95 18.53 -11.69
CA ILE A 99 -9.08 19.70 -12.57
C ILE A 99 -10.42 19.59 -13.29
N GLY A 100 -11.26 20.62 -13.14
CA GLY A 100 -12.63 20.60 -13.65
C GLY A 100 -13.59 19.81 -12.74
N SER A 101 -14.72 19.41 -13.32
CA SER A 101 -15.76 18.64 -12.62
C SER A 101 -16.39 17.60 -13.53
N VAL A 102 -17.56 17.07 -13.17
CA VAL A 102 -18.31 16.14 -14.00
C VAL A 102 -18.62 16.75 -15.35
N THR A 103 -18.11 16.15 -16.43
CA THR A 103 -18.30 16.63 -17.79
C THR A 103 -19.35 15.82 -18.51
N MET A 104 -20.40 16.49 -19.02
CA MET A 104 -21.44 15.90 -19.87
C MET A 104 -22.09 14.60 -19.32
N GLY A 105 -22.15 14.44 -18.02
CA GLY A 105 -22.74 13.25 -17.39
C GLY A 105 -21.90 11.97 -17.55
N ILE A 106 -20.61 12.08 -17.89
CA ILE A 106 -19.71 10.92 -17.98
C ILE A 106 -19.42 10.41 -16.57
N GLY A 107 -19.96 9.23 -16.24
CA GLY A 107 -19.84 8.64 -14.91
C GLY A 107 -18.40 8.45 -14.42
N GLY A 108 -17.45 8.16 -15.32
CA GLY A 108 -16.04 8.00 -14.99
C GLY A 108 -15.32 9.30 -14.55
N SER A 109 -15.95 10.46 -14.74
CA SER A 109 -15.42 11.74 -14.24
C SER A 109 -15.92 12.10 -12.84
N ILE A 110 -16.79 11.28 -12.25
CA ILE A 110 -17.29 11.47 -10.87
C ILE A 110 -16.29 10.86 -9.91
N ILE A 111 -15.74 11.69 -9.05
CA ILE A 111 -14.81 11.26 -7.99
C ILE A 111 -15.57 11.03 -6.69
N ASN A 112 -15.41 9.85 -6.12
CA ASN A 112 -15.85 9.60 -4.76
C ASN A 112 -14.75 10.04 -3.77
N THR A 113 -14.96 11.15 -3.10
CA THR A 113 -13.99 11.72 -2.14
C THR A 113 -13.77 10.80 -0.95
N ASP A 114 -14.82 10.14 -0.46
CA ASP A 114 -14.74 9.22 0.68
C ASP A 114 -13.82 8.04 0.37
N PHE A 115 -13.83 7.54 -0.90
CA PHE A 115 -12.90 6.50 -1.32
C PHE A 115 -11.44 6.93 -1.19
N PHE A 116 -11.11 8.16 -1.58
CA PHE A 116 -9.74 8.67 -1.47
C PHE A 116 -9.31 8.85 0.00
N GLU A 117 -10.20 9.29 0.86
CA GLU A 117 -9.92 9.45 2.29
C GLU A 117 -9.79 8.10 2.99
N ASP A 118 -10.77 7.21 2.81
CA ASP A 118 -10.85 5.95 3.53
C ASP A 118 -9.78 4.95 3.12
N TYR A 119 -9.50 4.83 1.80
CA TYR A 119 -8.60 3.80 1.29
C TYR A 119 -7.18 4.30 1.03
N LEU A 120 -7.02 5.55 0.64
CA LEU A 120 -5.72 6.10 0.28
C LEU A 120 -5.18 7.10 1.30
N GLY A 121 -6.02 7.55 2.24
CA GLY A 121 -5.67 8.59 3.19
C GLY A 121 -5.37 9.94 2.53
N MET A 122 -5.96 10.18 1.34
CA MET A 122 -5.77 11.38 0.53
C MET A 122 -7.02 12.23 0.56
N ARG A 123 -6.86 13.55 0.60
CA ARG A 123 -7.97 14.47 0.37
C ARG A 123 -8.06 14.82 -1.12
N VAL A 124 -9.27 15.17 -1.57
CA VAL A 124 -9.49 15.66 -2.93
C VAL A 124 -9.57 17.19 -2.90
N GLU A 125 -8.74 17.83 -3.72
CA GLU A 125 -8.75 19.27 -3.96
C GLU A 125 -9.25 19.51 -5.38
N SER A 126 -10.21 20.40 -5.56
CA SER A 126 -10.77 20.73 -6.87
C SER A 126 -10.34 22.11 -7.33
N VAL A 127 -9.92 22.20 -8.58
CA VAL A 127 -9.56 23.44 -9.27
C VAL A 127 -10.33 23.53 -10.57
N ASP A 128 -10.92 24.69 -10.84
CA ASP A 128 -11.61 24.92 -12.10
C ASP A 128 -10.61 25.07 -13.26
N GLU A 129 -10.97 24.57 -14.44
CA GLU A 129 -10.15 24.69 -15.66
C GLU A 129 -9.82 26.15 -16.03
N VAL A 130 -10.70 27.07 -15.69
CA VAL A 130 -10.48 28.52 -15.90
C VAL A 130 -9.20 28.99 -15.20
N GLU A 131 -8.84 28.43 -14.06
CA GLU A 131 -7.59 28.77 -13.36
C GLU A 131 -6.36 28.34 -14.18
N ILE A 132 -6.42 27.21 -14.87
CA ILE A 132 -5.33 26.77 -15.76
C ILE A 132 -5.18 27.74 -16.93
N ILE A 133 -6.30 28.10 -17.55
CA ILE A 133 -6.32 29.07 -18.67
C ILE A 133 -5.78 30.43 -18.21
N ARG A 134 -6.20 30.91 -17.05
CA ARG A 134 -5.72 32.15 -16.44
C ARG A 134 -4.19 32.11 -16.25
N ARG A 135 -3.66 31.06 -15.66
CA ARG A 135 -2.22 30.91 -15.42
C ARG A 135 -1.44 30.88 -16.73
N MET A 136 -1.93 30.18 -17.74
CA MET A 136 -1.30 30.15 -19.07
C MET A 136 -1.30 31.56 -19.72
N THR A 137 -2.42 32.28 -19.63
CA THR A 137 -2.57 33.61 -20.24
C THR A 137 -1.73 34.67 -19.53
N GLU A 138 -1.63 34.59 -18.22
CA GLU A 138 -0.92 35.55 -17.39
C GLU A 138 0.56 35.17 -17.14
N GLY A 139 1.00 34.03 -17.64
CA GLY A 139 2.37 33.56 -17.46
C GLY A 139 2.70 33.17 -16.00
N ILE A 140 1.71 32.70 -15.23
CA ILE A 140 1.89 32.31 -13.84
C ILE A 140 2.30 30.83 -13.76
N TYR A 141 3.54 30.56 -14.14
CA TYR A 141 4.17 29.24 -14.04
C TYR A 141 5.70 29.41 -13.97
N GLU A 142 6.37 28.39 -13.46
CA GLU A 142 7.83 28.33 -13.42
C GLU A 142 8.34 27.81 -14.76
N ASP A 143 8.94 28.71 -15.56
CA ASP A 143 9.33 28.40 -16.94
C ASP A 143 10.41 27.32 -17.02
N ASP A 144 11.37 27.31 -16.12
CA ASP A 144 12.41 26.29 -16.04
C ASP A 144 11.83 24.88 -15.77
N VAL A 145 10.87 24.79 -14.86
CA VAL A 145 10.14 23.52 -14.57
C VAL A 145 9.32 23.11 -15.79
N TYR A 146 8.63 24.05 -16.42
CA TYR A 146 7.87 23.78 -17.64
C TYR A 146 8.78 23.23 -18.76
N GLN A 147 9.92 23.88 -19.04
CA GLN A 147 10.85 23.43 -20.06
C GLN A 147 11.45 22.05 -19.73
N GLN A 148 11.79 21.82 -18.46
CA GLN A 148 12.26 20.51 -18.04
C GLN A 148 11.21 19.42 -18.34
N ARG A 149 9.96 19.63 -17.97
CA ARG A 149 8.88 18.66 -18.20
C ARG A 149 8.57 18.47 -19.68
N LEU A 150 8.61 19.55 -20.45
CA LEU A 150 8.43 19.46 -21.90
C LEU A 150 9.50 18.60 -22.58
N ASN A 151 10.75 18.66 -22.09
CA ASN A 151 11.84 17.85 -22.61
C ASN A 151 11.80 16.38 -22.15
N GLU A 152 11.10 16.08 -21.06
CA GLU A 152 10.89 14.71 -20.55
C GLU A 152 9.79 13.96 -21.34
N TRP A 153 8.96 14.68 -22.11
CA TRP A 153 7.87 14.14 -22.96
C TRP A 153 8.36 13.85 -24.36
#